data_bf6846ffc2d80ba5e7b8fd1225f0f30b
#
_entry.id   bf6846ffc2d80ba5e7b8fd1225f0f30b
#
_cell.length_a   1.000
_cell.length_b   1.000
_cell.length_c   1.000
_cell.angle_alpha   90.00
_cell.angle_beta   90.00
_cell.angle_gamma   90.00
#
_symmetry.space_group_name_H-M   'P 1'
#
loop_
_entity.id
_entity.type
_entity.pdbx_description
1 polymer ?
#
loop_
_entity_poly.entity_id
_entity_poly.type
_entity_poly.pdbx_seq_one_letter_code
_entity_poly.pdbx_strand_id
1 'polypeptide(L)'
;MQPRGPSTPAGEPGPLDEETHARVLDHQLSGMIQGISEKGLHLVRIRSAASGSPQAPGTSIELEGVNVLGTTRHRDLSVMAQSELHNVVKNILTDNPEVCLSFYNRAGNLTLKMHAFQLLPGIGNSKAISMVEIRGRTGWETIASLDEACQIDAADLLADRLCQEIADPHMTPNLLDLLIRA
;
A
#
# COMPACT_ATOMS: atom_id res chain seq x y z
N MET A 1 14.08 45.01 4.05
CA MET A 1 14.98 43.98 3.48
C MET A 1 14.77 42.70 4.30
N GLN A 2 13.93 41.79 3.80
CA GLN A 2 13.69 40.51 4.50
C GLN A 2 14.76 39.51 4.09
N PRO A 3 15.34 38.74 5.02
CA PRO A 3 16.29 37.70 4.67
C PRO A 3 15.56 36.57 3.94
N ARG A 4 16.00 36.26 2.74
CA ARG A 4 15.58 35.05 2.03
C ARG A 4 16.07 33.86 2.86
N GLY A 5 15.13 33.03 3.29
CA GLY A 5 15.44 31.73 3.88
C GLY A 5 16.23 30.86 2.88
N PRO A 6 16.99 29.87 3.36
CA PRO A 6 17.81 29.05 2.50
C PRO A 6 16.94 28.33 1.47
N SER A 7 17.21 28.57 0.20
CA SER A 7 16.68 27.81 -0.92
C SER A 7 17.14 26.35 -0.74
N THR A 8 16.20 25.46 -0.50
CA THR A 8 16.44 24.02 -0.58
C THR A 8 17.02 23.71 -1.95
N PRO A 9 18.14 23.00 -2.07
CA PRO A 9 18.65 22.58 -3.37
C PRO A 9 17.56 21.79 -4.10
N ALA A 10 17.53 21.86 -5.42
CA ALA A 10 16.67 21.06 -6.28
C ALA A 10 16.93 19.58 -5.94
N GLY A 11 16.17 19.05 -4.99
CA GLY A 11 16.33 17.74 -4.42
C GLY A 11 15.55 16.70 -5.23
N GLU A 12 15.91 15.46 -5.05
CA GLU A 12 15.19 14.30 -5.53
C GLU A 12 13.69 14.47 -5.27
N PRO A 13 12.81 14.01 -6.20
CA PRO A 13 11.37 14.14 -6.02
C PRO A 13 10.95 13.52 -4.69
N GLY A 14 10.10 14.25 -3.98
CA GLY A 14 9.57 13.78 -2.69
C GLY A 14 8.65 12.56 -2.87
N PRO A 15 8.42 11.78 -1.82
CA PRO A 15 7.61 10.55 -1.91
C PRO A 15 6.17 10.80 -2.35
N LEU A 16 5.68 12.02 -2.28
CA LEU A 16 4.30 12.38 -2.65
C LEU A 16 4.20 13.14 -3.98
N ASP A 17 5.30 13.45 -4.65
CA ASP A 17 5.29 14.29 -5.84
C ASP A 17 4.57 13.65 -7.04
N GLU A 18 4.51 12.33 -7.08
CA GLU A 18 3.80 11.57 -8.10
C GLU A 18 2.41 11.07 -7.68
N GLU A 19 2.00 11.39 -6.44
CA GLU A 19 0.73 10.95 -5.91
C GLU A 19 -0.39 11.92 -6.30
N THR A 20 -1.47 11.38 -6.84
CA THR A 20 -2.64 12.17 -7.24
C THR A 20 -3.83 11.97 -6.29
N HIS A 21 -3.93 10.81 -5.67
CA HIS A 21 -5.04 10.42 -4.79
C HIS A 21 -4.54 9.72 -3.53
N ALA A 22 -5.32 9.86 -2.47
CA ALA A 22 -5.15 9.10 -1.23
C ALA A 22 -6.50 8.58 -0.73
N ARG A 23 -6.47 7.46 -0.01
CA ARG A 23 -7.63 6.90 0.67
C ARG A 23 -7.63 7.32 2.14
N VAL A 24 -8.79 7.69 2.64
CA VAL A 24 -8.98 8.04 4.05
C VAL A 24 -8.82 6.78 4.91
N LEU A 25 -8.06 6.90 5.99
CA LEU A 25 -8.00 5.92 7.08
C LEU A 25 -8.79 6.40 8.30
N ASP A 26 -8.64 7.67 8.65
CA ASP A 26 -9.38 8.31 9.74
C ASP A 26 -9.54 9.80 9.46
N HIS A 27 -10.74 10.33 9.69
CA HIS A 27 -11.04 11.74 9.63
C HIS A 27 -11.40 12.24 11.04
N GLN A 28 -10.44 12.86 11.70
CA GLN A 28 -10.57 13.32 13.07
C GLN A 28 -11.45 14.58 13.17
N LEU A 29 -12.10 14.76 14.31
CA LEU A 29 -12.93 15.94 14.58
C LEU A 29 -12.16 17.27 14.50
N SER A 30 -10.84 17.24 14.69
CA SER A 30 -9.94 18.39 14.51
C SER A 30 -9.80 18.84 13.04
N GLY A 31 -10.35 18.10 12.08
CA GLY A 31 -10.16 18.31 10.64
C GLY A 31 -8.89 17.68 10.09
N MET A 32 -8.17 16.89 10.89
CA MET A 32 -7.03 16.13 10.43
C MET A 32 -7.50 14.82 9.77
N ILE A 33 -7.05 14.58 8.56
CA ILE A 33 -7.24 13.31 7.86
C ILE A 33 -5.91 12.57 7.87
N GLN A 34 -5.94 11.34 8.34
CA GLN A 34 -4.87 10.36 8.14
C GLN A 34 -5.29 9.46 6.99
N GLY A 35 -4.42 9.30 6.02
CA GLY A 35 -4.71 8.55 4.80
C GLY A 35 -3.50 7.78 4.29
N ILE A 36 -3.70 7.10 3.18
CA ILE A 36 -2.67 6.36 2.46
C ILE A 36 -2.78 6.68 0.97
N SER A 37 -1.65 7.03 0.34
CA SER A 37 -1.63 7.31 -1.09
C SER A 37 -1.89 6.06 -1.92
N GLU A 38 -2.54 6.22 -3.07
CA GLU A 38 -2.99 5.07 -3.86
C GLU A 38 -1.87 4.45 -4.71
N LYS A 39 -0.89 5.23 -5.16
CA LYS A 39 0.18 4.75 -6.03
C LYS A 39 1.33 4.14 -5.22
N GLY A 40 1.92 4.88 -4.32
CA GLY A 40 3.11 4.48 -3.56
C GLY A 40 2.82 3.92 -2.17
N LEU A 41 1.56 3.88 -1.73
CA LEU A 41 1.14 3.43 -0.39
C LEU A 41 1.90 4.16 0.74
N HIS A 42 2.07 5.47 0.59
CA HIS A 42 2.64 6.32 1.63
C HIS A 42 1.55 6.79 2.60
N LEU A 43 1.81 6.66 3.89
CA LEU A 43 0.93 7.23 4.91
C LEU A 43 1.04 8.75 4.89
N VAL A 44 -0.09 9.44 4.79
CA VAL A 44 -0.16 10.89 4.62
C VAL A 44 -1.05 11.54 5.67
N ARG A 45 -0.75 12.80 5.98
CA ARG A 45 -1.62 13.67 6.77
C ARG A 45 -2.11 14.80 5.88
N ILE A 46 -3.42 15.03 5.93
CA ILE A 46 -4.11 16.05 5.14
C ILE A 46 -4.94 16.88 6.11
N ARG A 47 -4.95 18.19 5.95
CA ARG A 47 -5.87 19.05 6.66
C ARG A 47 -7.09 19.31 5.77
N SER A 48 -8.24 18.88 6.25
CA SER A 48 -9.50 19.16 5.57
C SER A 48 -9.89 20.63 5.72
N ALA A 49 -10.68 21.15 4.77
CA ALA A 49 -11.30 22.45 4.92
C ALA A 49 -12.26 22.44 6.13
N ALA A 50 -12.32 23.55 6.88
CA ALA A 50 -13.10 23.67 8.10
C ALA A 50 -14.62 23.41 7.92
N SER A 51 -15.12 23.45 6.70
CA SER A 51 -16.53 23.21 6.33
C SER A 51 -16.79 21.83 5.70
N GLY A 52 -15.76 20.96 5.63
CA GLY A 52 -15.90 19.64 5.00
C GLY A 52 -16.70 18.66 5.87
N SER A 53 -17.57 17.87 5.22
CA SER A 53 -18.21 16.74 5.90
C SER A 53 -17.18 15.67 6.26
N PRO A 54 -17.36 14.92 7.36
CA PRO A 54 -16.50 13.80 7.69
C PRO A 54 -16.43 12.79 6.55
N GLN A 55 -15.23 12.37 6.22
CA GLN A 55 -14.99 11.36 5.17
C GLN A 55 -14.88 9.98 5.81
N ALA A 56 -15.57 9.01 5.24
CA ALA A 56 -15.50 7.62 5.72
C ALA A 56 -14.15 6.97 5.32
N PRO A 57 -13.65 6.02 6.11
CA PRO A 57 -12.50 5.21 5.72
C PRO A 57 -12.69 4.58 4.34
N GLY A 58 -11.63 4.56 3.54
CA GLY A 58 -11.65 4.07 2.16
C GLY A 58 -12.08 5.07 1.10
N THR A 59 -12.59 6.24 1.48
CA THR A 59 -12.92 7.32 0.54
C THR A 59 -11.66 7.82 -0.16
N SER A 60 -11.70 7.92 -1.49
CA SER A 60 -10.61 8.49 -2.28
C SER A 60 -10.70 10.01 -2.27
N ILE A 61 -9.56 10.65 -2.00
CA ILE A 61 -9.40 12.11 -2.01
C ILE A 61 -8.36 12.47 -3.06
N GLU A 62 -8.69 13.40 -3.94
CA GLU A 62 -7.73 14.02 -4.83
C GLU A 62 -6.79 14.94 -4.04
N LEU A 63 -5.49 14.79 -4.24
CA LEU A 63 -4.47 15.55 -3.49
C LEU A 63 -4.23 16.94 -4.06
N GLU A 64 -4.64 17.19 -5.30
CA GLU A 64 -4.57 18.52 -5.90
C GLU A 64 -5.58 19.45 -5.21
N GLY A 65 -5.10 20.60 -4.76
CA GLY A 65 -5.93 21.62 -4.11
C GLY A 65 -6.27 21.36 -2.64
N VAL A 66 -5.78 20.26 -2.05
CA VAL A 66 -5.89 20.02 -0.60
C VAL A 66 -4.58 20.35 0.12
N ASN A 67 -4.69 20.63 1.42
CA ASN A 67 -3.52 20.94 2.24
C ASN A 67 -2.86 19.64 2.74
N VAL A 68 -1.92 19.11 1.98
CA VAL A 68 -1.12 17.94 2.37
C VAL A 68 -0.03 18.39 3.32
N LEU A 69 -0.03 17.85 4.54
CA LEU A 69 0.93 18.20 5.59
C LEU A 69 2.22 17.37 5.51
N GLY A 70 2.23 16.31 4.72
CA GLY A 70 3.36 15.42 4.53
C GLY A 70 3.06 13.95 4.88
N THR A 71 4.11 13.15 4.89
CA THR A 71 4.04 11.74 5.28
C THR A 71 4.02 11.57 6.79
N THR A 72 3.56 10.41 7.23
CA THR A 72 3.57 10.01 8.64
C THR A 72 4.03 8.57 8.80
N ARG A 73 4.24 8.13 10.02
CA ARG A 73 4.64 6.76 10.35
C ARG A 73 3.43 5.98 10.87
N HIS A 74 3.44 4.67 10.69
CA HIS A 74 2.39 3.79 11.22
C HIS A 74 2.12 4.01 12.72
N ARG A 75 3.18 4.13 13.53
CA ARG A 75 3.06 4.34 14.98
C ARG A 75 2.39 5.66 15.38
N ASP A 76 2.38 6.64 14.48
CA ASP A 76 1.80 7.97 14.72
C ASP A 76 0.34 8.06 14.22
N LEU A 77 -0.19 6.97 13.65
CA LEU A 77 -1.60 6.86 13.27
C LEU A 77 -2.48 6.70 14.51
N SER A 78 -3.72 7.20 14.40
CA SER A 78 -4.76 6.90 15.39
C SER A 78 -5.08 5.39 15.41
N VAL A 79 -5.68 4.94 16.50
CA VAL A 79 -6.13 3.54 16.60
C VAL A 79 -7.12 3.20 15.47
N MET A 80 -8.00 4.13 15.12
CA MET A 80 -8.94 3.96 14.00
C MET A 80 -8.19 3.79 12.68
N ALA A 81 -7.25 4.68 12.38
CA ALA A 81 -6.47 4.61 11.15
C ALA A 81 -5.66 3.30 11.05
N GLN A 82 -5.07 2.85 12.14
CA GLN A 82 -4.36 1.58 12.18
C GLN A 82 -5.30 0.39 11.92
N SER A 83 -6.50 0.41 12.49
CA SER A 83 -7.49 -0.67 12.30
C SER A 83 -8.06 -0.73 10.88
N GLU A 84 -8.15 0.40 10.19
CA GLU A 84 -8.67 0.48 8.82
C GLU A 84 -7.60 0.22 7.74
N LEU A 85 -6.32 0.29 8.09
CA LEU A 85 -5.22 0.23 7.14
C LEU A 85 -5.28 -1.01 6.23
N HIS A 86 -5.48 -2.19 6.79
CA HIS A 86 -5.54 -3.43 6.03
C HIS A 86 -6.69 -3.43 5.01
N ASN A 87 -7.89 -3.07 5.42
CA ASN A 87 -9.05 -3.02 4.54
C ASN A 87 -8.87 -2.03 3.40
N VAL A 88 -8.30 -0.86 3.71
CA VAL A 88 -8.07 0.18 2.71
C VAL A 88 -7.00 -0.24 1.71
N VAL A 89 -5.89 -0.83 2.16
CA VAL A 89 -4.85 -1.37 1.27
C VAL A 89 -5.40 -2.49 0.38
N LYS A 90 -6.18 -3.41 0.95
CA LYS A 90 -6.87 -4.46 0.18
C LYS A 90 -7.76 -3.89 -0.91
N ASN A 91 -8.54 -2.85 -0.60
CA ASN A 91 -9.38 -2.18 -1.57
C ASN A 91 -8.58 -1.51 -2.69
N ILE A 92 -7.46 -0.85 -2.37
CA ILE A 92 -6.56 -0.28 -3.37
C ILE A 92 -6.04 -1.37 -4.32
N LEU A 93 -5.60 -2.51 -3.79
CA LEU A 93 -5.13 -3.64 -4.60
C LEU A 93 -6.22 -4.26 -5.47
N THR A 94 -7.46 -4.27 -4.98
CA THR A 94 -8.61 -4.79 -5.72
C THR A 94 -9.03 -3.84 -6.83
N ASP A 95 -9.02 -2.53 -6.57
CA ASP A 95 -9.35 -1.50 -7.55
C ASP A 95 -8.25 -1.34 -8.62
N ASN A 96 -6.99 -1.68 -8.28
CA ASN A 96 -5.82 -1.67 -9.16
C ASN A 96 -5.18 -3.07 -9.23
N PRO A 97 -5.83 -4.03 -9.90
CA PRO A 97 -5.44 -5.44 -9.85
C PRO A 97 -4.07 -5.74 -10.45
N GLU A 98 -3.53 -4.83 -11.27
CA GLU A 98 -2.25 -5.03 -11.97
C GLU A 98 -1.07 -5.24 -11.00
N VAL A 99 -1.03 -4.52 -9.89
CA VAL A 99 0.03 -4.68 -8.87
C VAL A 99 -0.04 -6.05 -8.23
N CYS A 100 -1.24 -6.46 -7.82
CA CYS A 100 -1.49 -7.77 -7.23
C CYS A 100 -1.12 -8.90 -8.21
N LEU A 101 -1.65 -8.86 -9.43
CA LEU A 101 -1.37 -9.86 -10.46
C LEU A 101 0.10 -9.89 -10.88
N SER A 102 0.76 -8.72 -10.94
CA SER A 102 2.20 -8.66 -11.24
C SER A 102 3.02 -9.43 -10.20
N PHE A 103 2.72 -9.26 -8.91
CA PHE A 103 3.39 -10.02 -7.86
C PHE A 103 3.17 -11.53 -8.05
N TYR A 104 1.92 -11.99 -8.13
CA TYR A 104 1.62 -13.42 -8.21
C TYR A 104 2.14 -14.08 -9.48
N ASN A 105 2.09 -13.39 -10.61
CA ASN A 105 2.55 -13.91 -11.89
C ASN A 105 4.08 -13.92 -12.04
N ARG A 106 4.79 -13.01 -11.36
CA ARG A 106 6.25 -12.86 -11.51
C ARG A 106 7.05 -13.34 -10.32
N ALA A 107 6.41 -13.60 -9.18
CA ALA A 107 7.10 -14.07 -7.99
C ALA A 107 7.95 -15.33 -8.27
N GLY A 108 9.18 -15.32 -7.82
CA GLY A 108 10.14 -16.39 -7.98
C GLY A 108 10.81 -16.78 -6.68
N ASN A 109 11.84 -17.60 -6.75
CA ASN A 109 12.63 -17.98 -5.60
C ASN A 109 13.46 -16.79 -5.08
N LEU A 110 13.39 -16.55 -3.77
CA LEU A 110 14.25 -15.60 -3.08
C LEU A 110 15.59 -16.21 -2.70
N THR A 111 15.56 -17.49 -2.36
CA THR A 111 16.74 -18.33 -2.08
C THR A 111 16.52 -19.72 -2.67
N LEU A 112 17.52 -20.59 -2.57
CA LEU A 112 17.40 -21.99 -2.99
C LEU A 112 16.25 -22.75 -2.31
N LYS A 113 15.82 -22.30 -1.13
CA LYS A 113 14.83 -22.98 -0.28
C LYS A 113 13.56 -22.18 -0.06
N MET A 114 13.46 -20.94 -0.55
CA MET A 114 12.36 -20.03 -0.23
C MET A 114 11.83 -19.35 -1.48
N HIS A 115 10.56 -19.54 -1.77
CA HIS A 115 9.82 -18.82 -2.80
C HIS A 115 9.18 -17.55 -2.24
N ALA A 116 9.03 -16.50 -3.06
CA ALA A 116 8.43 -15.24 -2.64
C ALA A 116 6.99 -15.38 -2.11
N PHE A 117 6.22 -16.39 -2.55
CA PHE A 117 4.89 -16.67 -1.98
C PHE A 117 4.93 -16.97 -0.48
N GLN A 118 6.04 -17.46 0.05
CA GLN A 118 6.21 -17.73 1.48
C GLN A 118 6.33 -16.45 2.34
N LEU A 119 6.46 -15.28 1.70
CA LEU A 119 6.35 -13.99 2.39
C LEU A 119 4.91 -13.66 2.79
N LEU A 120 3.94 -14.28 2.12
CA LEU A 120 2.54 -14.08 2.42
C LEU A 120 2.15 -14.83 3.70
N PRO A 121 1.38 -14.20 4.61
CA PRO A 121 0.95 -14.85 5.84
C PRO A 121 0.20 -16.17 5.58
N GLY A 122 0.57 -17.21 6.30
CA GLY A 122 -0.07 -18.52 6.19
C GLY A 122 0.32 -19.35 4.97
N ILE A 123 1.17 -18.86 4.09
CA ILE A 123 1.67 -19.61 2.93
C ILE A 123 3.01 -20.28 3.30
N GLY A 124 2.96 -21.57 3.56
CA GLY A 124 4.16 -22.38 3.78
C GLY A 124 4.76 -22.93 2.48
N ASN A 125 5.82 -23.71 2.61
CA ASN A 125 6.53 -24.27 1.47
C ASN A 125 5.65 -25.13 0.57
N SER A 126 4.83 -26.02 1.11
CA SER A 126 3.95 -26.91 0.33
C SER A 126 2.90 -26.13 -0.46
N LYS A 127 2.29 -25.12 0.14
CA LYS A 127 1.32 -24.26 -0.52
C LYS A 127 1.99 -23.43 -1.62
N ALA A 128 3.17 -22.88 -1.35
CA ALA A 128 3.93 -22.12 -2.34
C ALA A 128 4.28 -22.97 -3.57
N ILE A 129 4.73 -24.20 -3.39
CA ILE A 129 5.02 -25.14 -4.49
C ILE A 129 3.75 -25.39 -5.30
N SER A 130 2.64 -25.71 -4.65
CA SER A 130 1.34 -25.92 -5.30
C SER A 130 0.91 -24.71 -6.14
N MET A 131 1.06 -23.50 -5.59
CA MET A 131 0.72 -22.27 -6.31
C MET A 131 1.60 -22.06 -7.55
N VAL A 132 2.89 -22.36 -7.46
CA VAL A 132 3.84 -22.32 -8.62
C VAL A 132 3.41 -23.29 -9.71
N GLU A 133 3.04 -24.52 -9.34
CA GLU A 133 2.56 -25.54 -10.28
C GLU A 133 1.27 -25.11 -10.97
N ILE A 134 0.28 -24.60 -10.20
CA ILE A 134 -0.99 -24.09 -10.73
C ILE A 134 -0.76 -22.92 -11.68
N ARG A 135 0.13 -22.00 -11.32
CA ARG A 135 0.48 -20.84 -12.15
C ARG A 135 1.00 -21.26 -13.53
N GLY A 136 1.80 -22.28 -13.57
CA GLY A 136 2.42 -22.76 -14.80
C GLY A 136 3.18 -21.65 -15.54
N ARG A 137 3.06 -21.63 -16.87
CA ARG A 137 3.70 -20.63 -17.73
C ARG A 137 2.79 -19.44 -18.07
N THR A 138 1.48 -19.65 -18.02
CA THR A 138 0.49 -18.64 -18.44
C THR A 138 0.14 -17.63 -17.34
N GLY A 139 0.23 -18.02 -16.07
CA GLY A 139 -0.18 -17.20 -14.94
C GLY A 139 -1.71 -17.01 -14.88
N TRP A 140 -2.13 -15.93 -14.21
CA TRP A 140 -3.54 -15.59 -14.02
C TRP A 140 -3.86 -14.24 -14.65
N GLU A 141 -5.03 -14.14 -15.29
CA GLU A 141 -5.51 -12.89 -15.90
C GLU A 141 -6.29 -12.01 -14.94
N THR A 142 -6.90 -12.62 -13.92
CA THR A 142 -7.72 -11.92 -12.92
C THR A 142 -7.43 -12.40 -11.52
N ILE A 143 -7.68 -11.53 -10.52
CA ILE A 143 -7.57 -11.92 -9.11
C ILE A 143 -8.56 -13.05 -8.80
N ALA A 144 -9.78 -12.99 -9.36
CA ALA A 144 -10.79 -14.02 -9.13
C ALA A 144 -10.34 -15.41 -9.61
N SER A 145 -9.70 -15.48 -10.78
CA SER A 145 -9.17 -16.76 -11.30
C SER A 145 -8.01 -17.30 -10.46
N LEU A 146 -7.18 -16.41 -9.93
CA LEU A 146 -6.11 -16.76 -9.00
C LEU A 146 -6.67 -17.30 -7.68
N ASP A 147 -7.65 -16.59 -7.09
CA ASP A 147 -8.28 -16.97 -5.83
C ASP A 147 -8.95 -18.34 -5.93
N GLU A 148 -9.68 -18.58 -7.00
CA GLU A 148 -10.34 -19.85 -7.25
C GLU A 148 -9.33 -20.99 -7.45
N ALA A 149 -8.32 -20.78 -8.28
CA ALA A 149 -7.32 -21.80 -8.60
C ALA A 149 -6.45 -22.18 -7.39
N CYS A 150 -6.05 -21.20 -6.60
CA CYS A 150 -5.17 -21.39 -5.44
C CYS A 150 -5.92 -21.56 -4.11
N GLN A 151 -7.23 -21.36 -4.07
CA GLN A 151 -8.04 -21.36 -2.85
C GLN A 151 -7.49 -20.40 -1.79
N ILE A 152 -7.29 -19.14 -2.18
CA ILE A 152 -6.79 -18.06 -1.33
C ILE A 152 -7.61 -16.78 -1.56
N ASP A 153 -7.41 -15.78 -0.73
CA ASP A 153 -7.77 -14.38 -1.00
C ASP A 153 -6.48 -13.62 -1.30
N ALA A 154 -6.12 -13.53 -2.58
CA ALA A 154 -4.83 -13.01 -3.02
C ALA A 154 -4.61 -11.56 -2.62
N ALA A 155 -5.63 -10.71 -2.77
CA ALA A 155 -5.55 -9.29 -2.40
C ALA A 155 -5.41 -9.13 -0.89
N ASP A 156 -6.09 -9.95 -0.09
CA ASP A 156 -6.02 -9.94 1.36
C ASP A 156 -4.62 -10.32 1.87
N LEU A 157 -4.07 -11.42 1.37
CA LEU A 157 -2.74 -11.89 1.76
C LEU A 157 -1.65 -10.89 1.39
N LEU A 158 -1.72 -10.30 0.19
CA LEU A 158 -0.75 -9.29 -0.21
C LEU A 158 -0.91 -8.01 0.61
N ALA A 159 -2.15 -7.57 0.87
CA ALA A 159 -2.42 -6.42 1.74
C ALA A 159 -1.86 -6.62 3.14
N ASP A 160 -2.03 -7.81 3.72
CA ASP A 160 -1.50 -8.12 5.05
C ASP A 160 0.04 -8.00 5.08
N ARG A 161 0.73 -8.57 4.09
CA ARG A 161 2.18 -8.41 3.97
C ARG A 161 2.62 -6.96 3.81
N LEU A 162 1.97 -6.20 2.92
CA LEU A 162 2.29 -4.79 2.71
C LEU A 162 2.03 -3.94 3.96
N CYS A 163 0.97 -4.22 4.71
CA CYS A 163 0.71 -3.55 5.99
C CYS A 163 1.79 -3.84 7.04
N GLN A 164 2.30 -5.07 7.09
CA GLN A 164 3.44 -5.40 7.96
C GLN A 164 4.69 -4.59 7.60
N GLU A 165 4.98 -4.43 6.31
CA GLU A 165 6.10 -3.62 5.84
C GLU A 165 5.91 -2.11 6.09
N ILE A 166 4.66 -1.61 5.99
CA ILE A 166 4.32 -0.23 6.37
C ILE A 166 4.55 0.00 7.87
N ALA A 167 4.22 -0.98 8.70
CA ALA A 167 4.42 -0.91 10.14
C ALA A 167 5.90 -1.06 10.56
N ASP A 168 6.65 -1.88 9.82
CA ASP A 168 8.09 -2.10 10.01
C ASP A 168 8.87 -1.89 8.71
N PRO A 169 9.29 -0.66 8.42
CA PRO A 169 10.03 -0.34 7.19
C PRO A 169 11.38 -1.04 7.04
N HIS A 170 11.89 -1.67 8.11
CA HIS A 170 13.15 -2.43 8.07
C HIS A 170 12.96 -3.91 7.73
N MET A 171 11.71 -4.33 7.55
CA MET A 171 11.39 -5.71 7.15
C MET A 171 11.97 -6.01 5.77
N THR A 172 12.67 -7.14 5.65
CA THR A 172 13.27 -7.59 4.39
C THR A 172 12.84 -9.03 4.07
N PRO A 173 12.64 -9.39 2.80
CA PRO A 173 12.60 -8.51 1.62
C PRO A 173 11.43 -7.52 1.69
N ASN A 174 11.60 -6.32 1.11
CA ASN A 174 10.58 -5.26 1.13
C ASN A 174 9.85 -5.22 -0.21
N LEU A 175 8.61 -5.69 -0.23
CA LEU A 175 7.79 -5.72 -1.44
C LEU A 175 7.30 -4.33 -1.85
N LEU A 176 7.10 -3.41 -0.90
CA LEU A 176 6.75 -2.02 -1.22
C LEU A 176 7.79 -1.38 -2.14
N ASP A 177 9.07 -1.54 -1.82
CA ASP A 177 10.15 -0.96 -2.61
C ASP A 177 10.36 -1.71 -3.92
N LEU A 178 10.16 -3.03 -3.93
CA LEU A 178 10.37 -3.87 -5.11
C LEU A 178 9.23 -3.81 -6.15
N LEU A 179 7.99 -3.61 -5.70
CA LEU A 179 6.80 -3.71 -6.55
C LEU A 179 6.10 -2.37 -6.77
N ILE A 180 6.07 -1.52 -5.75
CA ILE A 180 5.15 -0.38 -5.69
C ILE A 180 5.89 0.94 -5.87
N ARG A 181 7.06 1.08 -5.24
CA ARG A 181 7.87 2.30 -5.24
C ARG A 181 9.07 2.24 -6.19
N ALA A 182 9.23 1.12 -6.90
CA ALA A 182 10.34 0.91 -7.82
C ALA A 182 10.30 1.85 -9.05
#